data_d2af449f0fa1cd4a465d3dbb3506f778
#
_entry.id   d2af449f0fa1cd4a465d3dbb3506f778
#
_cell.length_a   1.000
_cell.length_b   1.000
_cell.length_c   1.000
_cell.angle_alpha   90.00
_cell.angle_beta   90.00
_cell.angle_gamma   90.00
#
_symmetry.space_group_name_H-M   'P 1'
#
loop_
_entity.id
_entity.type
_entity.pdbx_description
1 polymer ?
#
loop_
_entity_poly.entity_id
_entity_poly.type
_entity_poly.pdbx_seq_one_letter_code
_entity_poly.pdbx_strand_id
1 'polypeptide(L)'
;MPGNPEMVQVMLAASRSESVEMRASALELGGLTARVMDVEAFAIENAFALLANTLNVPRDGIVALVDIGATMTTLSILRNGRSIYTREQVFGGKQLTDEVMRRYGLSYEEAGLAKRQGGLPESYEIEVLEPFKEALVQQISRLLQFFYAGSEFNRVDQVVLAGGCASIPGVAEMVEEQLGVQTVVANPLAQMTLGPRVQAHALAQDAPALLIACGLALRSFD
;
A
#
# COMPACT_ATOMS: atom_id res chain seq x y z
N MET A 1 19.74 -15.55 19.31
CA MET A 1 20.21 -16.90 19.62
C MET A 1 20.31 -17.02 21.13
N PRO A 2 19.71 -17.99 21.76
CA PRO A 2 19.88 -18.19 23.19
C PRO A 2 21.30 -18.70 23.41
N GLY A 3 22.16 -17.91 24.05
CA GLY A 3 23.39 -18.44 24.58
C GLY A 3 24.68 -17.64 24.60
N ASN A 4 24.71 -16.43 24.02
CA ASN A 4 25.94 -15.61 24.17
C ASN A 4 25.58 -14.19 24.66
N PRO A 5 25.90 -13.84 25.94
CA PRO A 5 25.59 -12.55 26.53
C PRO A 5 26.35 -11.36 25.92
N GLU A 6 27.36 -11.61 25.09
CA GLU A 6 28.15 -10.58 24.41
C GLU A 6 27.61 -10.23 23.01
N MET A 7 26.57 -10.92 22.53
CA MET A 7 25.96 -10.67 21.21
C MET A 7 24.63 -9.96 21.35
N VAL A 8 24.49 -8.82 20.65
CA VAL A 8 23.24 -8.10 20.48
C VAL A 8 22.68 -8.33 19.07
N GLN A 9 21.39 -8.41 18.96
CA GLN A 9 20.73 -8.44 17.66
C GLN A 9 20.64 -7.02 17.10
N VAL A 10 21.16 -6.80 15.91
CA VAL A 10 21.16 -5.51 15.22
C VAL A 10 20.38 -5.64 13.93
N MET A 11 19.45 -4.68 13.69
CA MET A 11 18.81 -4.56 12.41
C MET A 11 19.67 -3.68 11.49
N LEU A 12 19.95 -4.17 10.29
CA LEU A 12 20.68 -3.45 9.25
C LEU A 12 19.71 -3.08 8.12
N ALA A 13 19.59 -1.80 7.81
CA ALA A 13 18.92 -1.31 6.62
C ALA A 13 19.96 -0.68 5.68
N ALA A 14 19.92 -1.03 4.40
CA ALA A 14 20.81 -0.48 3.39
C ALA A 14 20.04 -0.16 2.11
N SER A 15 20.44 0.92 1.45
CA SER A 15 19.89 1.34 0.16
C SER A 15 21.04 1.81 -0.75
N ARG A 16 20.78 1.84 -2.06
CA ARG A 16 21.72 2.44 -3.02
C ARG A 16 21.77 3.94 -2.82
N SER A 17 22.97 4.53 -2.80
CA SER A 17 23.15 5.98 -2.69
C SER A 17 22.38 6.75 -3.75
N GLU A 18 22.40 6.27 -5.00
CA GLU A 18 21.63 6.83 -6.11
C GLU A 18 20.11 6.97 -5.79
N SER A 19 19.51 5.97 -5.14
CA SER A 19 18.10 6.00 -4.77
C SER A 19 17.80 7.04 -3.69
N VAL A 20 18.74 7.25 -2.77
CA VAL A 20 18.66 8.28 -1.73
C VAL A 20 18.81 9.66 -2.34
N GLU A 21 19.85 9.86 -3.17
CA GLU A 21 20.15 11.13 -3.83
C GLU A 21 19.02 11.59 -4.76
N MET A 22 18.41 10.67 -5.52
CA MET A 22 17.28 10.99 -6.39
C MET A 22 16.10 11.55 -5.59
N ARG A 23 15.77 10.95 -4.45
CA ARG A 23 14.68 11.42 -3.58
C ARG A 23 15.02 12.77 -2.92
N ALA A 24 16.24 12.92 -2.44
CA ALA A 24 16.71 14.18 -1.86
C ALA A 24 16.65 15.32 -2.90
N SER A 25 17.16 15.09 -4.11
CA SER A 25 17.11 16.06 -5.20
C SER A 25 15.69 16.45 -5.61
N ALA A 26 14.75 15.48 -5.62
CA ALA A 26 13.34 15.77 -5.90
C ALA A 26 12.74 16.72 -4.84
N LEU A 27 13.06 16.53 -3.57
CA LEU A 27 12.63 17.43 -2.48
C LEU A 27 13.26 18.82 -2.61
N GLU A 28 14.55 18.91 -2.94
CA GLU A 28 15.25 20.18 -3.16
C GLU A 28 14.65 20.97 -4.31
N LEU A 29 14.32 20.31 -5.43
CA LEU A 29 13.60 20.94 -6.55
C LEU A 29 12.22 21.47 -6.14
N GLY A 30 11.58 20.83 -5.18
CA GLY A 30 10.33 21.30 -4.56
C GLY A 30 10.52 22.37 -3.48
N GLY A 31 11.75 22.85 -3.25
CA GLY A 31 12.06 23.84 -2.21
C GLY A 31 12.09 23.28 -0.79
N LEU A 32 12.19 21.95 -0.63
CA LEU A 32 12.23 21.26 0.65
C LEU A 32 13.63 20.71 0.93
N THR A 33 13.96 20.53 2.20
CA THR A 33 15.23 19.93 2.62
C THR A 33 14.97 18.54 3.19
N ALA A 34 15.59 17.51 2.58
CA ALA A 34 15.55 16.15 3.10
C ALA A 34 16.36 16.08 4.41
N ARG A 35 15.72 15.78 5.53
CA ARG A 35 16.36 15.63 6.83
C ARG A 35 16.64 14.19 7.20
N VAL A 36 15.72 13.31 6.86
CA VAL A 36 15.77 11.88 7.18
C VAL A 36 15.33 11.09 5.97
N MET A 37 16.05 10.02 5.68
CA MET A 37 15.63 8.96 4.79
C MET A 37 15.21 7.77 5.64
N ASP A 38 13.93 7.41 5.60
CA ASP A 38 13.38 6.33 6.41
C ASP A 38 13.16 5.06 5.61
N VAL A 39 12.86 3.96 6.31
CA VAL A 39 12.49 2.68 5.73
C VAL A 39 10.98 2.57 5.66
N GLU A 40 10.44 2.21 4.51
CA GLU A 40 8.99 2.13 4.26
C GLU A 40 8.26 1.25 5.28
N ALA A 41 8.87 0.12 5.68
CA ALA A 41 8.30 -0.76 6.71
C ALA A 41 8.05 -0.03 8.04
N PHE A 42 8.93 0.90 8.45
CA PHE A 42 8.73 1.68 9.66
C PHE A 42 7.65 2.76 9.48
N ALA A 43 7.57 3.36 8.29
CA ALA A 43 6.48 4.27 7.97
C ALA A 43 5.12 3.55 8.02
N ILE A 44 5.05 2.31 7.54
CA ILE A 44 3.84 1.46 7.64
C ILE A 44 3.48 1.18 9.10
N GLU A 45 4.45 0.79 9.95
CA GLU A 45 4.21 0.57 11.38
C GLU A 45 3.66 1.82 12.07
N ASN A 46 4.23 2.99 11.78
CA ASN A 46 3.75 4.26 12.32
C ASN A 46 2.34 4.58 11.83
N ALA A 47 2.07 4.42 10.53
CA ALA A 47 0.76 4.67 9.94
C ALA A 47 -0.31 3.70 10.45
N PHE A 48 0.06 2.46 10.77
CA PHE A 48 -0.85 1.46 11.29
C PHE A 48 -1.52 1.92 12.60
N ALA A 49 -0.83 2.70 13.42
CA ALA A 49 -1.41 3.27 14.62
C ALA A 49 -2.64 4.17 14.34
N LEU A 50 -2.69 4.83 13.17
CA LEU A 50 -3.84 5.64 12.74
C LEU A 50 -5.04 4.76 12.33
N LEU A 51 -4.78 3.54 11.89
CA LEU A 51 -5.79 2.59 11.43
C LEU A 51 -6.30 1.70 12.59
N ALA A 52 -5.49 1.45 13.60
CA ALA A 52 -5.75 0.44 14.64
C ALA A 52 -7.13 0.59 15.31
N ASN A 53 -7.60 1.83 15.52
CA ASN A 53 -8.90 2.09 16.13
C ASN A 53 -10.09 1.87 15.17
N THR A 54 -9.83 1.71 13.87
CA THR A 54 -10.86 1.46 12.85
C THR A 54 -10.94 -0.01 12.46
N LEU A 55 -9.94 -0.80 12.87
CA LEU A 55 -9.84 -2.22 12.56
C LEU A 55 -10.50 -3.05 13.66
N ASN A 56 -11.21 -4.09 13.23
CA ASN A 56 -11.86 -5.04 14.16
C ASN A 56 -10.98 -6.30 14.31
N VAL A 57 -9.78 -6.11 14.87
CA VAL A 57 -8.79 -7.19 15.00
C VAL A 57 -8.60 -7.55 16.47
N PRO A 58 -8.50 -8.84 16.82
CA PRO A 58 -8.14 -9.27 18.17
C PRO A 58 -6.82 -8.66 18.65
N ARG A 59 -6.61 -8.60 19.96
CA ARG A 59 -5.41 -7.98 20.56
C ARG A 59 -4.09 -8.49 20.00
N ASP A 60 -4.00 -9.80 19.72
CA ASP A 60 -2.83 -10.46 19.12
C ASP A 60 -3.06 -10.85 17.66
N GLY A 61 -4.04 -10.23 17.02
CA GLY A 61 -4.45 -10.54 15.65
C GLY A 61 -3.39 -10.17 14.63
N ILE A 62 -3.43 -10.85 13.51
CA ILE A 62 -2.50 -10.71 12.39
C ILE A 62 -3.21 -9.94 11.29
N VAL A 63 -2.63 -8.81 10.91
CA VAL A 63 -3.14 -7.96 9.83
C VAL A 63 -2.22 -8.06 8.61
N ALA A 64 -2.81 -8.36 7.46
CA ALA A 64 -2.13 -8.25 6.18
C ALA A 64 -2.38 -6.86 5.59
N LEU A 65 -1.40 -5.98 5.61
CA LEU A 65 -1.45 -4.70 4.92
C LEU A 65 -0.84 -4.86 3.53
N VAL A 66 -1.64 -4.57 2.51
CA VAL A 66 -1.25 -4.68 1.10
C VAL A 66 -1.26 -3.30 0.48
N ASP A 67 -0.09 -2.73 0.24
CA ASP A 67 0.07 -1.46 -0.48
C ASP A 67 0.21 -1.73 -1.98
N ILE A 68 -0.78 -1.28 -2.76
CA ILE A 68 -0.84 -1.50 -4.20
C ILE A 68 -0.49 -0.19 -4.90
N GLY A 69 0.80 -0.03 -5.15
CA GLY A 69 1.35 1.16 -5.80
C GLY A 69 1.20 1.17 -7.32
N ALA A 70 1.97 2.02 -7.98
CA ALA A 70 1.97 2.12 -9.43
C ALA A 70 2.68 0.92 -10.10
N THR A 71 3.81 0.47 -9.56
CA THR A 71 4.66 -0.58 -10.16
C THR A 71 4.90 -1.76 -9.25
N MET A 72 4.68 -1.59 -7.95
CA MET A 72 4.95 -2.59 -6.92
C MET A 72 3.71 -2.78 -6.05
N THR A 73 3.51 -4.00 -5.60
CA THR A 73 2.60 -4.36 -4.52
C THR A 73 3.43 -4.89 -3.37
N THR A 74 3.31 -4.28 -2.20
CA THR A 74 4.02 -4.65 -0.99
C THR A 74 3.04 -5.26 0.00
N LEU A 75 3.31 -6.50 0.43
CA LEU A 75 2.63 -7.14 1.55
C LEU A 75 3.44 -6.93 2.81
N SER A 76 2.84 -6.35 3.84
CA SER A 76 3.38 -6.26 5.20
C SER A 76 2.45 -6.97 6.16
N ILE A 77 2.95 -8.02 6.83
CA ILE A 77 2.20 -8.71 7.88
C ILE A 77 2.55 -8.07 9.21
N LEU A 78 1.52 -7.58 9.88
CA LEU A 78 1.64 -6.88 11.16
C LEU A 78 1.03 -7.71 12.28
N ARG A 79 1.74 -7.79 13.39
CA ARG A 79 1.24 -8.33 14.67
C ARG A 79 1.57 -7.34 15.78
N ASN A 80 0.57 -6.95 16.55
CA ASN A 80 0.74 -5.93 17.60
C ASN A 80 1.35 -4.62 17.08
N GLY A 81 0.99 -4.21 15.85
CA GLY A 81 1.52 -2.99 15.21
C GLY A 81 2.98 -3.09 14.74
N ARG A 82 3.60 -4.27 14.79
CA ARG A 82 4.96 -4.50 14.31
C ARG A 82 4.96 -5.40 13.10
N SER A 83 5.77 -5.05 12.11
CA SER A 83 5.98 -5.86 10.91
C SER A 83 6.78 -7.12 11.25
N ILE A 84 6.18 -8.29 10.98
CA ILE A 84 6.82 -9.59 11.18
C ILE A 84 7.22 -10.26 9.87
N TYR A 85 6.71 -9.76 8.74
CA TYR A 85 7.03 -10.24 7.41
C TYR A 85 6.74 -9.15 6.39
N THR A 86 7.60 -9.01 5.39
CA THR A 86 7.40 -8.10 4.25
C THR A 86 7.81 -8.80 2.97
N ARG A 87 7.01 -8.63 1.93
CA ARG A 87 7.31 -9.14 0.59
C ARG A 87 6.79 -8.20 -0.48
N GLU A 88 7.60 -8.00 -1.51
CA GLU A 88 7.28 -7.18 -2.66
C GLU A 88 7.03 -8.03 -3.90
N GLN A 89 6.13 -7.56 -4.75
CA GLN A 89 5.81 -8.14 -6.05
C GLN A 89 5.72 -7.04 -7.09
N VAL A 90 6.36 -7.25 -8.24
CA VAL A 90 6.26 -6.33 -9.39
C VAL A 90 4.86 -6.49 -10.02
N PHE A 91 3.92 -5.71 -9.50
CA PHE A 91 2.55 -5.59 -9.96
C PHE A 91 1.96 -4.27 -9.44
N GLY A 92 1.16 -3.55 -10.24
CA GLY A 92 0.52 -2.31 -9.81
C GLY A 92 -0.26 -1.61 -10.90
N GLY A 93 -0.72 -0.39 -10.61
CA GLY A 93 -1.61 0.40 -11.46
C GLY A 93 -1.05 0.76 -12.83
N LYS A 94 0.28 0.67 -13.02
CA LYS A 94 0.91 0.87 -14.32
C LYS A 94 0.47 -0.18 -15.34
N GLN A 95 0.28 -1.43 -14.93
CA GLN A 95 -0.19 -2.49 -15.82
C GLN A 95 -1.59 -2.18 -16.37
N LEU A 96 -2.48 -1.64 -15.52
CA LEU A 96 -3.77 -1.15 -15.99
C LEU A 96 -3.62 0.00 -16.98
N THR A 97 -2.69 0.95 -16.72
CA THR A 97 -2.42 2.05 -17.64
C THR A 97 -1.89 1.55 -18.99
N ASP A 98 -0.91 0.64 -18.96
CA ASP A 98 -0.31 0.06 -20.16
C ASP A 98 -1.36 -0.69 -21.01
N GLU A 99 -2.30 -1.40 -20.38
CA GLU A 99 -3.38 -2.09 -21.07
C GLU A 99 -4.37 -1.09 -21.72
N VAL A 100 -4.73 -0.01 -21.02
CA VAL A 100 -5.56 1.07 -21.58
C VAL A 100 -4.88 1.72 -22.77
N MET A 101 -3.59 2.03 -22.66
CA MET A 101 -2.79 2.57 -23.77
C MET A 101 -2.82 1.65 -24.98
N ARG A 102 -2.53 0.38 -24.75
CA ARG A 102 -2.44 -0.64 -25.83
C ARG A 102 -3.78 -0.83 -26.54
N ARG A 103 -4.88 -0.84 -25.78
CA ARG A 103 -6.20 -1.17 -26.31
C ARG A 103 -6.87 0.00 -27.02
N TYR A 104 -6.68 1.20 -26.50
CA TYR A 104 -7.37 2.39 -27.00
C TYR A 104 -6.46 3.38 -27.75
N GLY A 105 -5.16 3.06 -27.90
CA GLY A 105 -4.21 3.90 -28.63
C GLY A 105 -3.92 5.24 -27.95
N LEU A 106 -4.08 5.31 -26.62
CA LEU A 106 -3.86 6.52 -25.84
C LEU A 106 -2.40 6.66 -25.40
N SER A 107 -1.94 7.91 -25.20
CA SER A 107 -0.69 8.18 -24.52
C SER A 107 -0.79 7.79 -23.04
N TYR A 108 0.36 7.71 -22.36
CA TYR A 108 0.41 7.40 -20.93
C TYR A 108 -0.40 8.39 -20.08
N GLU A 109 -0.30 9.69 -20.42
CA GLU A 109 -1.00 10.77 -19.72
C GLU A 109 -2.51 10.70 -19.95
N GLU A 110 -2.94 10.51 -21.19
CA GLU A 110 -4.36 10.35 -21.55
C GLU A 110 -4.97 9.11 -20.89
N ALA A 111 -4.29 7.97 -20.92
CA ALA A 111 -4.73 6.75 -20.27
C ALA A 111 -4.83 6.91 -18.74
N GLY A 112 -3.85 7.58 -18.13
CA GLY A 112 -3.85 7.89 -16.71
C GLY A 112 -4.99 8.82 -16.29
N LEU A 113 -5.34 9.79 -17.13
CA LEU A 113 -6.45 10.72 -16.92
C LEU A 113 -7.79 10.01 -17.10
N ALA A 114 -7.98 9.28 -18.20
CA ALA A 114 -9.20 8.58 -18.52
C ALA A 114 -9.60 7.55 -17.46
N LYS A 115 -8.63 6.83 -16.88
CA LYS A 115 -8.88 5.91 -15.75
C LYS A 115 -9.48 6.59 -14.52
N ARG A 116 -9.11 7.84 -14.26
CA ARG A 116 -9.54 8.58 -13.06
C ARG A 116 -10.80 9.40 -13.27
N GLN A 117 -10.98 9.95 -14.47
CA GLN A 117 -12.06 10.89 -14.79
C GLN A 117 -13.16 10.26 -15.64
N GLY A 118 -12.95 9.05 -16.14
CA GLY A 118 -13.84 8.40 -17.10
C GLY A 118 -13.55 8.84 -18.53
N GLY A 119 -14.47 8.47 -19.44
CA GLY A 119 -14.35 8.76 -20.87
C GLY A 119 -13.78 7.60 -21.69
N LEU A 120 -13.53 6.46 -21.06
CA LEU A 120 -13.24 5.21 -21.76
C LEU A 120 -14.53 4.58 -22.30
N PRO A 121 -14.45 3.75 -23.35
CA PRO A 121 -15.61 3.04 -23.90
C PRO A 121 -16.32 2.17 -22.85
N GLU A 122 -17.61 1.88 -23.04
CA GLU A 122 -18.40 1.03 -22.14
C GLU A 122 -17.79 -0.36 -21.93
N SER A 123 -17.08 -0.88 -22.94
CA SER A 123 -16.39 -2.17 -22.85
C SER A 123 -15.19 -2.16 -21.89
N TYR A 124 -14.69 -0.98 -21.48
CA TYR A 124 -13.51 -0.87 -20.60
C TYR A 124 -13.65 -1.67 -19.32
N GLU A 125 -14.80 -1.61 -18.69
CA GLU A 125 -15.01 -2.27 -17.40
C GLU A 125 -14.85 -3.79 -17.55
N ILE A 126 -15.54 -4.39 -18.52
CA ILE A 126 -15.53 -5.84 -18.72
C ILE A 126 -14.23 -6.34 -19.32
N GLU A 127 -13.65 -5.59 -20.28
CA GLU A 127 -12.54 -6.08 -21.08
C GLU A 127 -11.15 -5.72 -20.54
N VAL A 128 -11.07 -4.75 -19.63
CA VAL A 128 -9.79 -4.25 -19.09
C VAL A 128 -9.79 -4.21 -17.58
N LEU A 129 -10.79 -3.57 -16.95
CA LEU A 129 -10.78 -3.33 -15.52
C LEU A 129 -11.02 -4.63 -14.73
N GLU A 130 -12.04 -5.42 -15.10
CA GLU A 130 -12.31 -6.69 -14.41
C GLU A 130 -11.13 -7.67 -14.51
N PRO A 131 -10.51 -7.94 -15.67
CA PRO A 131 -9.31 -8.77 -15.76
C PRO A 131 -8.15 -8.25 -14.90
N PHE A 132 -7.98 -6.92 -14.79
CA PHE A 132 -6.96 -6.34 -13.93
C PHE A 132 -7.26 -6.59 -12.44
N LYS A 133 -8.52 -6.42 -12.00
CA LYS A 133 -8.95 -6.71 -10.62
C LYS A 133 -8.74 -8.19 -10.28
N GLU A 134 -9.11 -9.10 -11.16
CA GLU A 134 -8.87 -10.53 -10.99
C GLU A 134 -7.37 -10.85 -10.85
N ALA A 135 -6.54 -10.28 -11.72
CA ALA A 135 -5.09 -10.44 -11.63
C ALA A 135 -4.53 -9.90 -10.31
N LEU A 136 -5.02 -8.74 -9.87
CA LEU A 136 -4.64 -8.14 -8.58
C LEU A 136 -4.95 -9.07 -7.41
N VAL A 137 -6.17 -9.60 -7.35
CA VAL A 137 -6.60 -10.52 -6.29
C VAL A 137 -5.74 -11.79 -6.28
N GLN A 138 -5.40 -12.32 -7.46
CA GLN A 138 -4.48 -13.46 -7.58
C GLN A 138 -3.08 -13.13 -7.05
N GLN A 139 -2.56 -11.92 -7.29
CA GLN A 139 -1.26 -11.51 -6.75
C GLN A 139 -1.29 -11.43 -5.22
N ILE A 140 -2.34 -10.85 -4.63
CA ILE A 140 -2.52 -10.78 -3.17
C ILE A 140 -2.59 -12.19 -2.58
N SER A 141 -3.40 -13.07 -3.16
CA SER A 141 -3.50 -14.46 -2.74
C SER A 141 -2.14 -15.17 -2.76
N ARG A 142 -1.37 -14.99 -3.83
CA ARG A 142 -0.02 -15.56 -3.96
C ARG A 142 0.95 -15.02 -2.90
N LEU A 143 0.91 -13.72 -2.61
CA LEU A 143 1.74 -13.11 -1.56
C LEU A 143 1.44 -13.71 -0.19
N LEU A 144 0.15 -13.90 0.14
CA LEU A 144 -0.27 -14.55 1.39
C LEU A 144 0.13 -16.02 1.44
N GLN A 145 0.03 -16.75 0.33
CA GLN A 145 0.49 -18.15 0.26
C GLN A 145 1.99 -18.27 0.57
N PHE A 146 2.81 -17.35 0.08
CA PHE A 146 4.24 -17.33 0.42
C PHE A 146 4.47 -17.04 1.91
N PHE A 147 3.69 -16.16 2.51
CA PHE A 147 3.74 -15.93 3.95
C PHE A 147 3.40 -17.19 4.74
N TYR A 148 2.28 -17.84 4.42
CA TYR A 148 1.85 -19.07 5.10
C TYR A 148 2.85 -20.20 4.93
N ALA A 149 3.43 -20.36 3.75
CA ALA A 149 4.43 -21.41 3.50
C ALA A 149 5.77 -21.19 4.24
N GLY A 150 6.11 -19.92 4.55
CA GLY A 150 7.37 -19.55 5.21
C GLY A 150 7.27 -19.22 6.69
N SER A 151 6.09 -19.36 7.30
CA SER A 151 5.83 -18.98 8.69
C SER A 151 5.07 -20.07 9.46
N GLU A 152 4.93 -19.89 10.76
CA GLU A 152 4.06 -20.75 11.61
C GLU A 152 2.56 -20.39 11.51
N PHE A 153 2.24 -19.31 10.80
CA PHE A 153 0.88 -18.81 10.67
C PHE A 153 0.20 -19.41 9.44
N ASN A 154 -1.08 -19.73 9.56
CA ASN A 154 -1.91 -20.30 8.50
C ASN A 154 -3.10 -19.42 8.11
N ARG A 155 -3.25 -18.27 8.75
CA ARG A 155 -4.29 -17.28 8.47
C ARG A 155 -3.85 -15.87 8.87
N VAL A 156 -4.54 -14.90 8.31
CA VAL A 156 -4.59 -13.51 8.80
C VAL A 156 -6.01 -13.21 9.26
N ASP A 157 -6.17 -12.30 10.20
CA ASP A 157 -7.47 -11.97 10.78
C ASP A 157 -8.17 -10.85 10.00
N GLN A 158 -7.39 -10.00 9.33
CA GLN A 158 -7.91 -8.93 8.49
C GLN A 158 -6.91 -8.56 7.38
N VAL A 159 -7.45 -8.14 6.23
CA VAL A 159 -6.69 -7.54 5.14
C VAL A 159 -6.98 -6.04 5.09
N VAL A 160 -5.94 -5.23 4.96
CA VAL A 160 -6.02 -3.79 4.77
C VAL A 160 -5.38 -3.45 3.43
N LEU A 161 -6.16 -2.89 2.51
CA LEU A 161 -5.67 -2.45 1.21
C LEU A 161 -5.26 -0.97 1.27
N ALA A 162 -4.07 -0.67 0.81
CA ALA A 162 -3.52 0.68 0.69
C ALA A 162 -2.98 0.91 -0.73
N GLY A 163 -2.49 2.12 -0.99
CA GLY A 163 -2.01 2.51 -2.31
C GLY A 163 -3.11 2.96 -3.26
N GLY A 164 -2.71 3.53 -4.38
CA GLY A 164 -3.64 4.13 -5.33
C GLY A 164 -4.63 3.15 -5.97
N CYS A 165 -4.28 1.87 -6.09
CA CYS A 165 -5.18 0.87 -6.66
C CYS A 165 -6.22 0.35 -5.66
N ALA A 166 -6.05 0.57 -4.36
CA ALA A 166 -7.02 0.21 -3.35
C ALA A 166 -8.34 1.00 -3.47
N SER A 167 -8.29 2.18 -4.12
CA SER A 167 -9.47 3.01 -4.40
C SER A 167 -10.29 2.55 -5.60
N ILE A 168 -9.87 1.51 -6.33
CA ILE A 168 -10.63 0.97 -7.46
C ILE A 168 -11.90 0.29 -6.91
N PRO A 169 -13.11 0.70 -7.37
CA PRO A 169 -14.36 0.14 -6.88
C PRO A 169 -14.44 -1.39 -7.07
N GLY A 170 -14.92 -2.09 -6.05
CA GLY A 170 -15.10 -3.54 -6.06
C GLY A 170 -13.84 -4.36 -5.76
N VAL A 171 -12.65 -3.75 -5.64
CA VAL A 171 -11.41 -4.49 -5.34
C VAL A 171 -11.43 -5.08 -3.93
N ALA A 172 -11.86 -4.31 -2.93
CA ALA A 172 -11.89 -4.79 -1.55
C ALA A 172 -12.86 -5.97 -1.39
N GLU A 173 -14.03 -5.87 -1.99
CA GLU A 173 -15.06 -6.92 -2.00
C GLU A 173 -14.55 -8.18 -2.69
N MET A 174 -13.89 -8.06 -3.84
CA MET A 174 -13.31 -9.20 -4.55
C MET A 174 -12.20 -9.88 -3.75
N VAL A 175 -11.35 -9.12 -3.06
CA VAL A 175 -10.31 -9.67 -2.18
C VAL A 175 -10.94 -10.40 -1.01
N GLU A 176 -11.96 -9.81 -0.36
CA GLU A 176 -12.68 -10.42 0.75
C GLU A 176 -13.34 -11.74 0.34
N GLU A 177 -14.05 -11.76 -0.80
CA GLU A 177 -14.70 -12.94 -1.33
C GLU A 177 -13.69 -14.06 -1.66
N GLN A 178 -12.60 -13.71 -2.34
CA GLN A 178 -11.61 -14.69 -2.77
C GLN A 178 -10.80 -15.28 -1.62
N LEU A 179 -10.49 -14.48 -0.60
CA LEU A 179 -9.65 -14.88 0.54
C LEU A 179 -10.48 -15.40 1.71
N GLY A 180 -11.77 -15.09 1.78
CA GLY A 180 -12.63 -15.39 2.94
C GLY A 180 -12.19 -14.65 4.21
N VAL A 181 -11.55 -13.49 4.07
CA VAL A 181 -11.02 -12.68 5.16
C VAL A 181 -11.52 -11.25 5.03
N GLN A 182 -12.04 -10.69 6.12
CA GLN A 182 -12.51 -9.30 6.13
C GLN A 182 -11.46 -8.35 5.55
N THR A 183 -11.87 -7.59 4.55
CA THR A 183 -10.99 -6.68 3.81
C THR A 183 -11.51 -5.26 3.88
N VAL A 184 -10.64 -4.32 4.23
CA VAL A 184 -10.96 -2.89 4.32
C VAL A 184 -9.95 -2.06 3.55
N VAL A 185 -10.39 -0.90 3.06
CA VAL A 185 -9.50 0.08 2.43
C VAL A 185 -8.95 1.03 3.51
N ALA A 186 -7.65 1.25 3.49
CA ALA A 186 -6.96 2.11 4.45
C ALA A 186 -7.43 3.56 4.33
N ASN A 187 -7.77 4.17 5.46
CA ASN A 187 -7.96 5.62 5.55
C ASN A 187 -7.21 6.17 6.76
N PRO A 188 -5.93 6.55 6.59
CA PRO A 188 -5.12 7.07 7.70
C PRO A 188 -5.62 8.42 8.23
N LEU A 189 -6.55 9.08 7.53
CA LEU A 189 -7.09 10.40 7.85
C LEU A 189 -8.48 10.33 8.50
N ALA A 190 -9.04 9.15 8.70
CA ALA A 190 -10.43 8.96 9.15
C ALA A 190 -10.77 9.67 10.47
N GLN A 191 -9.78 9.84 11.35
CA GLN A 191 -9.96 10.48 12.66
C GLN A 191 -9.46 11.93 12.69
N MET A 192 -9.03 12.49 11.55
CA MET A 192 -8.52 13.85 11.45
C MET A 192 -9.63 14.85 11.12
N THR A 193 -9.56 16.03 11.73
CA THR A 193 -10.45 17.14 11.37
C THR A 193 -9.93 17.83 10.12
N LEU A 194 -10.79 17.98 9.11
CA LEU A 194 -10.43 18.62 7.85
C LEU A 194 -10.44 20.15 7.98
N GLY A 195 -9.40 20.78 7.48
CA GLY A 195 -9.37 22.24 7.35
C GLY A 195 -10.34 22.75 6.28
N PRO A 196 -10.78 24.03 6.38
CA PRO A 196 -11.85 24.59 5.51
C PRO A 196 -11.49 24.63 4.01
N ARG A 197 -10.22 24.49 3.66
CA ARG A 197 -9.74 24.49 2.25
C ARG A 197 -9.60 23.09 1.66
N VAL A 198 -9.85 22.04 2.44
CA VAL A 198 -9.69 20.65 2.00
C VAL A 198 -11.01 20.14 1.42
N GLN A 199 -10.94 19.60 0.22
CA GLN A 199 -12.09 18.94 -0.43
C GLN A 199 -12.20 17.51 0.11
N ALA A 200 -13.18 17.27 0.97
CA ALA A 200 -13.35 15.99 1.66
C ALA A 200 -13.48 14.79 0.69
N HIS A 201 -14.23 14.96 -0.41
CA HIS A 201 -14.43 13.90 -1.39
C HIS A 201 -13.12 13.51 -2.11
N ALA A 202 -12.34 14.50 -2.56
CA ALA A 202 -11.05 14.24 -3.22
C ALA A 202 -10.07 13.59 -2.26
N LEU A 203 -10.00 14.08 -1.02
CA LEU A 203 -9.14 13.49 0.00
C LEU A 203 -9.52 12.04 0.32
N ALA A 204 -10.81 11.71 0.38
CA ALA A 204 -11.26 10.35 0.65
C ALA A 204 -10.83 9.36 -0.44
N GLN A 205 -10.80 9.80 -1.70
CA GLN A 205 -10.31 9.00 -2.83
C GLN A 205 -8.80 8.78 -2.78
N ASP A 206 -8.04 9.80 -2.34
CA ASP A 206 -6.58 9.74 -2.27
C ASP A 206 -6.07 9.12 -0.95
N ALA A 207 -6.90 9.02 0.08
CA ALA A 207 -6.51 8.60 1.43
C ALA A 207 -5.72 7.27 1.46
N PRO A 208 -6.09 6.20 0.72
CA PRO A 208 -5.33 4.96 0.72
C PRO A 208 -3.91 5.12 0.19
N ALA A 209 -3.68 6.02 -0.76
CA ALA A 209 -2.36 6.31 -1.33
C ALA A 209 -1.47 7.15 -0.40
N LEU A 210 -2.04 7.76 0.63
CA LEU A 210 -1.33 8.63 1.57
C LEU A 210 -0.79 7.88 2.80
N LEU A 211 -1.01 6.57 2.90
CA LEU A 211 -0.65 5.79 4.09
C LEU A 211 0.83 5.96 4.47
N ILE A 212 1.75 5.76 3.52
CA ILE A 212 3.19 5.89 3.75
C ILE A 212 3.56 7.32 4.14
N ALA A 213 2.99 8.32 3.45
CA ALA A 213 3.23 9.74 3.76
C ALA A 213 2.78 10.11 5.18
N CYS A 214 1.62 9.59 5.63
CA CYS A 214 1.15 9.76 7.00
C CYS A 214 2.10 9.10 8.01
N GLY A 215 2.60 7.89 7.71
CA GLY A 215 3.56 7.21 8.58
C GLY A 215 4.90 7.94 8.69
N LEU A 216 5.38 8.52 7.60
CA LEU A 216 6.57 9.38 7.61
C LEU A 216 6.35 10.67 8.42
N ALA A 217 5.15 11.25 8.32
CA ALA A 217 4.80 12.47 9.08
C ALA A 217 4.69 12.24 10.60
N LEU A 218 4.42 11.01 11.02
CA LEU A 218 4.38 10.60 12.44
C LEU A 218 5.77 10.33 13.03
N ARG A 219 6.82 10.38 12.22
CA ARG A 219 8.17 10.16 12.73
C ARG A 219 8.56 11.25 13.72
N SER A 220 9.05 10.83 14.88
CA SER A 220 9.77 11.70 15.82
C SER A 220 11.17 12.04 15.29
N PHE A 221 11.68 13.21 15.61
CA PHE A 221 13.03 13.68 15.27
C PHE A 221 13.93 13.82 16.50
N ASP A 222 13.52 13.19 17.59
CA ASP A 222 14.23 13.20 18.88
C ASP A 222 15.45 12.28 18.88
#